data_762cc6520da244aad0913178e12e455d
#
_entry.id   762cc6520da244aad0913178e12e455d
#
_cell.length_a   1.000
_cell.length_b   1.000
_cell.length_c   1.000
_cell.angle_alpha   90.00
_cell.angle_beta   90.00
_cell.angle_gamma   90.00
#
_symmetry.space_group_name_H-M   'P 1'
#
loop_
_entity.id
_entity.type
_entity.pdbx_description
1 polymer ?
#
loop_
_entity_poly.entity_id
_entity_poly.type
_entity_poly.pdbx_seq_one_letter_code
_entity_poly.pdbx_strand_id
1 'polypeptide(L)'
;MLFTFVVLFLTLGFDLAYGQEQKENEKVTVTLNFTNEGAFGLKINKENLSQSVLTDITFKVQDLYVSLTGYTCHYIGTNKYLRLDYNKNYPGQLQISVPKPIVIDSITMRTTKGIFIKYKNNFLSATEKRPIVEYINSNNLTLTESKRAGELPRSSYITSITLTYTRPKLDATLDEKGENVETTISEIVGENKTLALNRTFKPSQLYTMCLPFDLSKDMITGIFGNETKVYSYDGYQNGELSFSTVKEGVLNAGMPFLMRPEYYVEQPTFADVTVRSTTAQTVCGGEWDLCGTFGSLELAADGTQLFLIADGTLAKPKADSRPMRGFRCYLKKAAGTVNGSAQLPSVTIDGETNAIKTAEYAAPTSGTTAYSLSGMKLNAGCKTANGGIMIIDGKKFITTNR
;
A
#
# COMPACT_ATOMS: atom_id res chain seq x y z
N MET A 1 -42.07 65.39 -38.67
CA MET A 1 -41.10 65.35 -37.58
C MET A 1 -41.28 64.01 -36.91
N LEU A 2 -40.42 63.01 -37.32
CA LEU A 2 -40.57 61.62 -36.95
C LEU A 2 -39.53 61.33 -35.83
N PHE A 3 -40.04 61.05 -34.65
CA PHE A 3 -39.15 60.62 -33.55
C PHE A 3 -39.00 59.10 -33.58
N THR A 4 -37.74 58.67 -33.92
CA THR A 4 -37.37 57.29 -33.88
C THR A 4 -36.88 56.96 -32.45
N PHE A 5 -37.61 56.14 -31.71
CA PHE A 5 -37.16 55.57 -30.44
C PHE A 5 -36.20 54.34 -30.73
N VAL A 6 -34.93 54.49 -30.39
CA VAL A 6 -34.00 53.37 -30.35
C VAL A 6 -34.11 52.73 -28.97
N VAL A 7 -34.69 51.57 -28.94
CA VAL A 7 -34.68 50.70 -27.71
C VAL A 7 -33.37 49.91 -27.70
N LEU A 8 -32.45 50.29 -26.82
CA LEU A 8 -31.23 49.59 -26.55
C LEU A 8 -31.53 48.42 -25.60
N PHE A 9 -31.58 47.18 -26.14
CA PHE A 9 -31.60 45.97 -25.30
C PHE A 9 -30.18 45.72 -24.75
N LEU A 10 -29.96 46.07 -23.49
CA LEU A 10 -28.84 45.57 -22.69
C LEU A 10 -29.17 44.15 -22.30
N THR A 11 -28.65 43.16 -23.04
CA THR A 11 -28.54 41.79 -22.59
C THR A 11 -27.45 41.74 -21.54
N LEU A 12 -27.82 41.79 -20.26
CA LEU A 12 -26.98 41.39 -19.17
C LEU A 12 -26.83 39.85 -19.30
N GLY A 13 -25.77 39.40 -19.94
CA GLY A 13 -25.30 38.04 -19.85
C GLY A 13 -24.85 37.80 -18.41
N PHE A 14 -25.70 37.17 -17.63
CA PHE A 14 -25.25 36.51 -16.42
C PHE A 14 -24.46 35.27 -16.86
N ASP A 15 -23.18 35.45 -17.10
CA ASP A 15 -22.25 34.35 -16.99
C ASP A 15 -22.29 33.87 -15.54
N LEU A 16 -23.12 32.87 -15.28
CA LEU A 16 -22.95 32.00 -14.13
C LEU A 16 -21.65 31.25 -14.35
N ALA A 17 -20.53 31.94 -14.18
CA ALA A 17 -19.28 31.29 -13.85
C ALA A 17 -19.55 30.53 -12.54
N TYR A 18 -19.86 29.25 -12.64
CA TYR A 18 -19.66 28.32 -11.55
C TYR A 18 -18.18 28.44 -11.21
N GLY A 19 -17.89 29.33 -10.26
CA GLY A 19 -16.57 29.42 -9.68
C GLY A 19 -16.27 28.07 -9.04
N GLN A 20 -15.52 27.24 -9.74
CA GLN A 20 -14.79 26.18 -9.04
C GLN A 20 -13.96 26.92 -7.99
N GLU A 21 -14.33 26.74 -6.73
CA GLU A 21 -13.56 27.24 -5.60
C GLU A 21 -12.15 26.69 -5.78
N GLN A 22 -11.23 27.59 -6.14
CA GLN A 22 -9.84 27.19 -6.41
C GLN A 22 -9.30 26.70 -5.07
N LYS A 23 -9.12 25.36 -4.94
CA LYS A 23 -8.57 24.78 -3.72
C LYS A 23 -7.26 25.47 -3.39
N GLU A 24 -7.12 25.87 -2.13
CA GLU A 24 -5.89 26.39 -1.60
C GLU A 24 -4.77 25.35 -1.79
N ASN A 25 -3.58 25.80 -2.18
CA ASN A 25 -2.43 24.92 -2.31
C ASN A 25 -1.68 24.83 -0.99
N GLU A 26 -1.13 23.65 -0.72
CA GLU A 26 -0.26 23.42 0.42
C GLU A 26 1.14 22.96 -0.01
N LYS A 27 2.16 23.33 0.77
CA LYS A 27 3.50 22.78 0.62
C LYS A 27 3.67 21.55 1.49
N VAL A 28 4.09 20.46 0.88
CA VAL A 28 4.34 19.18 1.54
C VAL A 28 5.81 18.86 1.47
N THR A 29 6.36 18.37 2.58
CA THR A 29 7.76 17.90 2.66
C THR A 29 7.75 16.43 3.02
N VAL A 30 8.37 15.61 2.17
CA VAL A 30 8.50 14.15 2.37
C VAL A 30 9.95 13.75 2.36
N THR A 31 10.36 12.93 3.32
CA THR A 31 11.71 12.38 3.37
C THR A 31 11.70 10.89 3.09
N LEU A 32 12.31 10.49 1.98
CA LEU A 32 12.62 9.11 1.65
C LEU A 32 13.89 8.72 2.41
N ASN A 33 13.74 7.93 3.47
CA ASN A 33 14.85 7.50 4.32
C ASN A 33 15.24 6.06 3.98
N PHE A 34 16.40 5.85 3.39
CA PHE A 34 16.93 4.56 2.99
C PHE A 34 17.76 3.87 4.07
N THR A 35 17.85 4.43 5.27
CA THR A 35 18.64 3.84 6.38
C THR A 35 17.88 2.77 7.16
N ASN A 36 16.58 2.63 6.95
CA ASN A 36 15.74 1.66 7.64
C ASN A 36 15.65 0.35 6.87
N GLU A 37 15.67 -0.77 7.60
CA GLU A 37 15.50 -2.11 7.01
C GLU A 37 14.11 -2.26 6.40
N GLY A 38 14.07 -2.73 5.14
CA GLY A 38 12.82 -2.89 4.41
C GLY A 38 12.11 -1.59 4.06
N ALA A 39 12.83 -0.43 4.11
CA ALA A 39 12.29 0.84 3.67
C ALA A 39 11.68 0.68 2.27
N PHE A 40 10.42 1.15 2.11
CA PHE A 40 9.68 1.13 0.84
C PHE A 40 9.54 -0.27 0.20
N GLY A 41 9.61 -1.34 0.99
CA GLY A 41 9.58 -2.71 0.48
C GLY A 41 10.84 -3.16 -0.26
N LEU A 42 11.90 -2.36 -0.24
CA LEU A 42 13.17 -2.69 -0.88
C LEU A 42 13.80 -3.92 -0.20
N LYS A 43 14.10 -4.94 -0.98
CA LYS A 43 14.77 -6.15 -0.49
C LYS A 43 16.26 -5.87 -0.27
N ILE A 44 16.77 -6.33 0.86
CA ILE A 44 18.19 -6.26 1.18
C ILE A 44 18.89 -7.41 0.48
N ASN A 45 19.94 -7.12 -0.26
CA ASN A 45 20.83 -8.14 -0.74
C ASN A 45 21.87 -8.44 0.35
N LYS A 46 21.60 -9.42 1.22
CA LYS A 46 22.49 -9.84 2.31
C LYS A 46 23.68 -10.69 1.84
N GLU A 47 23.55 -11.33 0.69
CA GLU A 47 24.52 -12.35 0.25
C GLU A 47 25.66 -11.79 -0.59
N ASN A 48 25.50 -10.63 -1.24
CA ASN A 48 26.52 -10.00 -2.07
C ASN A 48 26.56 -8.49 -1.87
N LEU A 49 27.17 -8.07 -0.78
CA LEU A 49 27.34 -6.67 -0.41
C LEU A 49 28.15 -5.83 -1.42
N SER A 50 28.85 -6.50 -2.34
CA SER A 50 29.72 -5.87 -3.34
C SER A 50 29.08 -5.72 -4.72
N GLN A 51 27.95 -6.41 -5.00
CA GLN A 51 27.33 -6.40 -6.32
C GLN A 51 25.96 -5.72 -6.30
N SER A 52 25.81 -4.71 -7.16
CA SER A 52 24.51 -4.19 -7.54
C SER A 52 23.81 -5.15 -8.49
N VAL A 53 22.50 -5.19 -8.40
CA VAL A 53 21.65 -6.02 -9.25
C VAL A 53 20.91 -5.11 -10.23
N LEU A 54 20.69 -5.58 -11.45
CA LEU A 54 19.79 -4.91 -12.36
C LEU A 54 18.39 -4.90 -11.73
N THR A 55 17.88 -3.70 -11.50
CA THR A 55 16.67 -3.47 -10.71
C THR A 55 15.63 -2.77 -11.56
N ASP A 56 14.39 -3.15 -11.39
CA ASP A 56 13.22 -2.43 -11.87
C ASP A 56 12.16 -2.52 -10.76
N ILE A 57 12.16 -1.51 -9.89
CA ILE A 57 11.30 -1.48 -8.70
C ILE A 57 10.60 -0.13 -8.66
N THR A 58 9.30 -0.15 -8.50
CA THR A 58 8.47 1.03 -8.25
C THR A 58 7.83 0.96 -6.88
N PHE A 59 7.82 2.08 -6.17
CA PHE A 59 7.07 2.25 -4.92
C PHE A 59 6.48 3.66 -4.85
N LYS A 60 5.53 3.84 -3.96
CA LYS A 60 4.82 5.12 -3.80
C LYS A 60 4.82 5.56 -2.35
N VAL A 61 5.05 6.84 -2.12
CA VAL A 61 4.98 7.48 -0.81
C VAL A 61 4.20 8.78 -0.94
N GLN A 62 3.02 8.85 -0.34
CA GLN A 62 2.06 9.94 -0.53
C GLN A 62 1.78 10.16 -2.03
N ASP A 63 2.10 11.36 -2.55
CA ASP A 63 1.93 11.71 -3.96
C ASP A 63 3.12 11.31 -4.84
N LEU A 64 4.22 10.83 -4.25
CA LEU A 64 5.46 10.53 -4.96
C LEU A 64 5.43 9.12 -5.54
N TYR A 65 5.62 8.99 -6.84
CA TYR A 65 6.01 7.75 -7.52
C TYR A 65 7.53 7.70 -7.59
N VAL A 66 8.12 6.65 -7.06
CA VAL A 66 9.57 6.46 -7.05
C VAL A 66 9.91 5.18 -7.80
N SER A 67 10.71 5.30 -8.86
CA SER A 67 11.20 4.16 -9.62
C SER A 67 12.72 4.06 -9.53
N LEU A 68 13.21 2.87 -9.23
CA LEU A 68 14.62 2.51 -9.22
C LEU A 68 14.89 1.57 -10.38
N THR A 69 15.73 1.98 -11.32
CA THR A 69 16.07 1.20 -12.49
C THR A 69 17.59 1.12 -12.68
N GLY A 70 18.03 0.20 -13.54
CA GLY A 70 19.45 -0.01 -13.78
C GLY A 70 20.15 -0.71 -12.63
N TYR A 71 21.46 -0.52 -12.48
CA TYR A 71 22.23 -1.17 -11.42
C TYR A 71 22.10 -0.41 -10.09
N THR A 72 21.30 -0.95 -9.20
CA THR A 72 21.06 -0.40 -7.87
C THR A 72 21.24 -1.44 -6.77
N CYS A 73 21.45 -0.99 -5.55
CA CYS A 73 21.52 -1.85 -4.39
C CYS A 73 21.01 -1.11 -3.16
N HIS A 74 20.10 -1.73 -2.40
CA HIS A 74 19.73 -1.27 -1.08
C HIS A 74 20.54 -2.06 -0.05
N TYR A 75 21.48 -1.38 0.60
CA TYR A 75 22.42 -1.98 1.54
C TYR A 75 22.11 -1.59 2.98
N ILE A 76 22.05 -2.61 3.84
CA ILE A 76 21.96 -2.45 5.29
C ILE A 76 23.12 -3.20 5.92
N GLY A 77 24.12 -2.46 6.31
CA GLY A 77 25.23 -2.91 7.14
C GLY A 77 25.45 -1.81 8.17
N THR A 78 26.70 -1.61 8.59
CA THR A 78 27.11 -0.47 9.40
C THR A 78 26.77 0.89 8.76
N ASN A 79 26.69 0.92 7.41
CA ASN A 79 26.33 2.11 6.62
C ASN A 79 25.09 1.80 5.77
N LYS A 80 23.93 2.19 6.24
CA LYS A 80 22.64 1.98 5.57
C LYS A 80 22.41 3.04 4.49
N TYR A 81 22.19 2.63 3.23
CA TYR A 81 22.01 3.54 2.09
C TYR A 81 21.39 2.86 0.87
N LEU A 82 20.85 3.66 -0.01
CA LEU A 82 20.59 3.29 -1.41
C LEU A 82 21.84 3.56 -2.23
N ARG A 83 22.36 2.55 -2.94
CA ARG A 83 23.49 2.67 -3.85
C ARG A 83 23.01 2.72 -5.29
N LEU A 84 23.46 3.71 -6.03
CA LEU A 84 23.35 3.78 -7.49
C LEU A 84 24.73 3.53 -8.07
N ASP A 85 24.84 2.58 -9.01
CA ASP A 85 26.10 2.21 -9.62
C ASP A 85 26.21 2.70 -11.05
N TYR A 86 27.44 3.10 -11.42
CA TYR A 86 27.73 3.40 -12.80
C TYR A 86 27.83 2.12 -13.64
N ASN A 87 27.01 2.05 -14.67
CA ASN A 87 27.13 1.08 -15.76
C ASN A 87 26.92 1.82 -17.08
N LYS A 88 27.74 1.52 -18.10
CA LYS A 88 27.67 2.22 -19.38
C LYS A 88 26.33 2.04 -20.09
N ASN A 89 25.75 0.85 -20.00
CA ASN A 89 24.52 0.49 -20.70
C ASN A 89 23.28 0.64 -19.82
N TYR A 90 23.42 0.39 -18.52
CA TYR A 90 22.32 0.37 -17.53
C TYR A 90 22.73 1.12 -16.25
N PRO A 91 22.97 2.44 -16.32
CA PRO A 91 23.33 3.21 -15.13
C PRO A 91 22.21 3.14 -14.10
N GLY A 92 22.58 3.11 -12.80
CA GLY A 92 21.62 3.19 -11.72
C GLY A 92 20.86 4.53 -11.80
N GLN A 93 19.55 4.46 -11.79
CA GLN A 93 18.65 5.62 -11.84
C GLN A 93 17.65 5.61 -10.72
N LEU A 94 17.37 6.80 -10.20
CA LEU A 94 16.24 7.09 -9.33
C LEU A 94 15.36 8.10 -10.04
N GLN A 95 14.16 7.70 -10.38
CA GLN A 95 13.15 8.59 -10.96
C GLN A 95 12.07 8.87 -9.90
N ILE A 96 11.71 10.13 -9.75
CA ILE A 96 10.61 10.57 -8.89
C ILE A 96 9.64 11.38 -9.75
N SER A 97 8.37 11.05 -9.68
CA SER A 97 7.32 11.80 -10.34
C SER A 97 6.12 12.01 -9.42
N VAL A 98 5.34 13.02 -9.73
CA VAL A 98 4.07 13.36 -9.08
C VAL A 98 2.99 13.53 -10.15
N PRO A 99 1.73 13.20 -9.87
CA PRO A 99 0.64 13.46 -10.81
C PRO A 99 0.42 14.97 -10.99
N LYS A 100 -0.03 15.40 -12.16
CA LYS A 100 -0.49 16.77 -12.35
C LYS A 100 -1.75 17.01 -11.50
N PRO A 101 -1.97 18.18 -10.92
CA PRO A 101 -1.18 19.43 -11.10
C PRO A 101 -0.02 19.61 -10.12
N ILE A 102 0.36 18.59 -9.37
CA ILE A 102 1.44 18.65 -8.36
C ILE A 102 2.79 18.99 -9.01
N VAL A 103 3.58 19.81 -8.33
CA VAL A 103 4.90 20.24 -8.78
C VAL A 103 5.93 20.02 -7.68
N ILE A 104 7.02 19.32 -8.01
CA ILE A 104 8.20 19.20 -7.13
C ILE A 104 8.93 20.54 -7.15
N ASP A 105 8.97 21.21 -6.00
CA ASP A 105 9.65 22.51 -5.87
C ASP A 105 11.16 22.33 -5.73
N SER A 106 11.57 21.43 -4.82
CA SER A 106 12.97 21.21 -4.52
C SER A 106 13.26 19.82 -4.00
N ILE A 107 14.53 19.44 -4.10
CA ILE A 107 15.09 18.20 -3.54
C ILE A 107 16.30 18.54 -2.67
N THR A 108 16.40 17.86 -1.53
CA THR A 108 17.60 17.85 -0.68
C THR A 108 18.06 16.41 -0.52
N MET A 109 19.33 16.14 -0.88
CA MET A 109 19.86 14.77 -0.84
C MET A 109 21.02 14.68 0.14
N ARG A 110 21.02 13.65 0.99
CA ARG A 110 22.12 13.31 1.90
C ARG A 110 22.80 12.02 1.46
N THR A 111 24.12 12.00 1.52
CA THR A 111 24.95 10.89 1.07
C THR A 111 26.06 10.59 2.08
N THR A 112 26.55 9.35 2.12
CA THR A 112 27.69 8.95 2.97
C THR A 112 29.03 9.19 2.31
N LYS A 113 29.07 9.33 0.98
CA LYS A 113 30.28 9.56 0.17
C LYS A 113 29.95 10.55 -0.93
N GLY A 114 30.99 11.08 -1.59
CA GLY A 114 30.81 11.92 -2.77
C GLY A 114 29.94 11.24 -3.82
N ILE A 115 29.14 12.03 -4.53
CA ILE A 115 28.21 11.54 -5.53
C ILE A 115 28.61 11.90 -6.95
N PHE A 116 28.19 11.04 -7.87
CA PHE A 116 28.42 11.15 -9.31
C PHE A 116 27.10 11.18 -10.07
N ILE A 117 26.06 11.71 -9.44
CA ILE A 117 24.71 11.75 -9.99
C ILE A 117 24.56 12.97 -10.89
N LYS A 118 23.90 12.76 -12.04
CA LYS A 118 23.43 13.82 -12.92
C LYS A 118 21.93 14.06 -12.71
N TYR A 119 21.58 15.34 -12.64
CA TYR A 119 20.25 15.84 -12.87
C TYR A 119 20.25 16.69 -14.13
N LYS A 120 19.43 16.33 -15.13
CA LYS A 120 19.54 16.87 -16.49
C LYS A 120 20.99 16.69 -16.99
N ASN A 121 21.68 17.77 -17.36
CA ASN A 121 23.06 17.72 -17.86
C ASN A 121 24.11 18.10 -16.79
N ASN A 122 23.69 18.43 -15.57
CA ASN A 122 24.56 18.92 -14.53
C ASN A 122 24.91 17.80 -13.54
N PHE A 123 26.20 17.70 -13.17
CA PHE A 123 26.60 16.86 -12.04
C PHE A 123 26.22 17.54 -10.74
N LEU A 124 25.52 16.79 -9.89
CA LEU A 124 25.27 17.19 -8.52
C LEU A 124 26.55 16.97 -7.72
N SER A 125 26.85 17.89 -6.82
CA SER A 125 28.03 17.80 -5.94
C SER A 125 27.58 17.81 -4.49
N ALA A 126 27.77 16.68 -3.79
CA ALA A 126 27.54 16.60 -2.37
C ALA A 126 28.75 15.99 -1.66
N THR A 127 28.90 16.38 -0.42
CA THR A 127 29.77 15.72 0.56
C THR A 127 28.91 15.34 1.79
N GLU A 128 29.42 14.44 2.63
CA GLU A 128 28.74 14.07 3.89
C GLU A 128 28.24 15.28 4.71
N LYS A 129 28.99 16.36 4.68
CA LYS A 129 28.72 17.56 5.49
C LYS A 129 27.83 18.61 4.80
N ARG A 130 27.62 18.49 3.49
CA ARG A 130 26.82 19.46 2.71
C ARG A 130 25.78 18.73 1.90
N PRO A 131 24.50 18.74 2.28
CA PRO A 131 23.44 18.21 1.46
C PRO A 131 23.35 19.01 0.16
N ILE A 132 22.98 18.35 -0.91
CA ILE A 132 22.60 19.01 -2.16
C ILE A 132 21.19 19.57 -1.97
N VAL A 133 21.00 20.79 -2.41
CA VAL A 133 19.67 21.39 -2.57
C VAL A 133 19.54 21.83 -4.02
N GLU A 134 18.55 21.29 -4.71
CA GLU A 134 18.24 21.65 -6.10
C GLU A 134 16.77 22.08 -6.22
N TYR A 135 16.54 23.16 -6.97
CA TYR A 135 15.21 23.62 -7.31
C TYR A 135 14.76 22.95 -8.61
N ILE A 136 13.63 22.26 -8.55
CA ILE A 136 13.18 21.36 -9.62
C ILE A 136 12.12 22.02 -10.49
N ASN A 137 11.07 22.57 -9.91
CA ASN A 137 9.91 23.16 -10.59
C ASN A 137 9.41 22.28 -11.77
N SER A 138 9.14 21.02 -11.48
CA SER A 138 8.71 20.01 -12.45
C SER A 138 7.89 18.94 -11.77
N ASN A 139 7.04 18.26 -12.52
CA ASN A 139 6.32 17.10 -12.01
C ASN A 139 7.14 15.78 -12.12
N ASN A 140 8.36 15.84 -12.63
CA ASN A 140 9.25 14.68 -12.64
C ASN A 140 10.72 15.10 -12.42
N LEU A 141 11.48 14.16 -11.87
CA LEU A 141 12.88 14.28 -11.56
C LEU A 141 13.55 12.93 -11.86
N THR A 142 14.61 12.93 -12.66
CA THR A 142 15.44 11.75 -12.89
C THR A 142 16.86 12.02 -12.45
N LEU A 143 17.36 11.21 -11.53
CA LEU A 143 18.72 11.20 -11.04
C LEU A 143 19.43 9.98 -11.62
N THR A 144 20.48 10.18 -12.39
CA THR A 144 21.22 9.09 -13.07
C THR A 144 22.66 9.07 -12.58
N GLU A 145 23.12 7.89 -12.18
CA GLU A 145 24.54 7.68 -11.89
C GLU A 145 25.36 7.86 -13.17
N SER A 146 26.45 8.60 -13.07
CA SER A 146 27.24 8.97 -14.23
C SER A 146 28.72 9.04 -13.92
N LYS A 147 29.54 8.99 -14.97
CA LYS A 147 30.99 9.10 -14.88
C LYS A 147 31.43 10.48 -15.38
N ARG A 148 32.28 11.17 -14.65
CA ARG A 148 32.97 12.37 -15.16
C ARG A 148 34.10 11.96 -16.11
N ALA A 149 34.35 12.78 -17.12
CA ALA A 149 35.46 12.57 -18.04
C ALA A 149 36.78 12.50 -17.25
N GLY A 150 37.60 11.48 -17.54
CA GLY A 150 38.89 11.28 -16.87
C GLY A 150 38.85 10.62 -15.48
N GLU A 151 37.66 10.41 -14.89
CA GLU A 151 37.54 9.74 -13.58
C GLU A 151 37.19 8.26 -13.73
N LEU A 152 37.56 7.45 -12.71
CA LEU A 152 37.14 6.06 -12.62
C LEU A 152 35.62 5.98 -12.29
N PRO A 153 34.92 4.94 -12.78
CA PRO A 153 33.54 4.70 -12.37
C PRO A 153 33.44 4.54 -10.87
N ARG A 154 32.44 5.19 -10.27
CA ARG A 154 32.18 5.12 -8.84
C ARG A 154 30.69 4.93 -8.62
N SER A 155 30.31 4.71 -7.36
CA SER A 155 28.90 4.55 -6.94
C SER A 155 28.51 5.71 -6.04
N SER A 156 27.25 6.11 -6.12
CA SER A 156 26.64 7.08 -5.19
C SER A 156 25.90 6.37 -4.09
N TYR A 157 26.05 6.86 -2.86
CA TYR A 157 25.51 6.26 -1.64
C TYR A 157 24.56 7.24 -0.96
N ILE A 158 23.26 7.05 -1.16
CA ILE A 158 22.21 7.98 -0.72
C ILE A 158 21.58 7.43 0.58
N THR A 159 21.61 8.24 1.64
CA THR A 159 20.98 7.90 2.92
C THR A 159 19.55 8.40 3.01
N SER A 160 19.29 9.60 2.49
CA SER A 160 17.94 10.15 2.43
C SER A 160 17.78 11.16 1.31
N ILE A 161 16.56 11.30 0.86
CA ILE A 161 16.11 12.32 -0.08
C ILE A 161 14.89 13.00 0.54
N THR A 162 14.98 14.30 0.75
CA THR A 162 13.86 15.14 1.18
C THR A 162 13.36 15.93 -0.01
N LEU A 163 12.08 15.79 -0.34
CA LEU A 163 11.42 16.53 -1.40
C LEU A 163 10.43 17.51 -0.78
N THR A 164 10.37 18.70 -1.36
CA THR A 164 9.29 19.65 -1.11
C THR A 164 8.52 19.82 -2.40
N TYR A 165 7.20 19.69 -2.32
CA TYR A 165 6.29 19.85 -3.47
C TYR A 165 5.04 20.59 -3.06
N THR A 166 4.38 21.18 -4.05
CA THR A 166 3.12 21.92 -3.88
C THR A 166 1.98 21.11 -4.47
N ARG A 167 0.92 20.91 -3.71
CA ARG A 167 -0.31 20.19 -4.11
C ARG A 167 -1.56 20.94 -3.68
N PRO A 168 -2.72 20.62 -4.24
CA PRO A 168 -4.00 21.03 -3.66
C PRO A 168 -4.12 20.51 -2.21
N LYS A 169 -4.64 21.37 -1.33
CA LYS A 169 -4.85 21.03 0.08
C LYS A 169 -5.79 19.84 0.21
N LEU A 170 -5.49 18.94 1.14
CA LEU A 170 -6.36 17.81 1.44
C LEU A 170 -7.63 18.31 2.13
N ASP A 171 -8.78 17.76 1.74
CA ASP A 171 -10.03 17.95 2.47
C ASP A 171 -10.01 17.21 3.80
N ALA A 172 -9.44 16.01 3.83
CA ALA A 172 -9.20 15.26 5.07
C ALA A 172 -8.10 14.20 4.92
N THR A 173 -7.59 13.75 6.06
CA THR A 173 -6.83 12.51 6.18
C THR A 173 -7.66 11.48 6.92
N LEU A 174 -7.95 10.36 6.25
CA LEU A 174 -8.64 9.22 6.82
C LEU A 174 -7.62 8.37 7.58
N ASP A 175 -7.72 8.37 8.92
CA ASP A 175 -6.79 7.60 9.76
C ASP A 175 -7.44 6.29 10.19
N GLU A 176 -6.84 5.14 9.81
CA GLU A 176 -7.31 3.81 10.21
C GLU A 176 -7.30 3.59 11.75
N LYS A 177 -6.64 4.47 12.50
CA LYS A 177 -6.56 4.45 13.97
C LYS A 177 -7.38 5.57 14.62
N GLY A 178 -8.04 6.40 13.82
CA GLY A 178 -8.80 7.56 14.30
C GLY A 178 -9.99 7.15 15.16
N GLU A 179 -10.28 7.93 16.19
CA GLU A 179 -11.41 7.69 17.09
C GLU A 179 -12.72 8.26 16.56
N ASN A 180 -12.68 9.32 15.73
CA ASN A 180 -13.86 10.05 15.25
C ASN A 180 -13.98 9.99 13.71
N VAL A 181 -13.74 8.82 13.14
CA VAL A 181 -13.68 8.64 11.67
C VAL A 181 -15.04 8.94 11.03
N GLU A 182 -16.15 8.49 11.63
CA GLU A 182 -17.50 8.71 11.12
C GLU A 182 -17.86 10.20 11.09
N THR A 183 -17.46 10.96 12.11
CA THR A 183 -17.62 12.41 12.15
C THR A 183 -16.84 13.07 11.02
N THR A 184 -15.56 12.72 10.88
CA THR A 184 -14.72 13.23 9.78
C THR A 184 -15.34 12.93 8.42
N ILE A 185 -15.85 11.71 8.19
CA ILE A 185 -16.52 11.35 6.93
C ILE A 185 -17.77 12.20 6.72
N SER A 186 -18.60 12.40 7.74
CA SER A 186 -19.83 13.19 7.61
C SER A 186 -19.56 14.65 7.24
N GLU A 187 -18.47 15.24 7.70
CA GLU A 187 -18.04 16.60 7.41
C GLU A 187 -17.54 16.80 5.98
N ILE A 188 -17.08 15.73 5.34
CA ILE A 188 -16.48 15.79 3.99
C ILE A 188 -17.37 15.18 2.90
N VAL A 189 -18.62 14.81 3.22
CA VAL A 189 -19.55 14.32 2.19
C VAL A 189 -19.67 15.34 1.06
N GLY A 190 -19.59 14.89 -0.19
CA GLY A 190 -19.68 15.73 -1.38
C GLY A 190 -18.69 15.33 -2.48
N GLU A 191 -18.69 16.11 -3.55
CA GLU A 191 -17.87 15.88 -4.74
C GLU A 191 -16.50 16.59 -4.66
N ASN A 192 -15.61 16.22 -5.56
CA ASN A 192 -14.29 16.84 -5.77
C ASN A 192 -13.41 16.90 -4.51
N LYS A 193 -13.49 15.87 -3.68
CA LYS A 193 -12.66 15.78 -2.46
C LYS A 193 -11.28 15.19 -2.77
N THR A 194 -10.27 15.73 -2.09
CA THR A 194 -8.91 15.18 -2.10
C THR A 194 -8.59 14.64 -0.73
N LEU A 195 -8.43 13.33 -0.63
CA LEU A 195 -8.29 12.61 0.64
C LEU A 195 -6.97 11.84 0.68
N ALA A 196 -6.34 11.78 1.85
CA ALA A 196 -5.27 10.83 2.11
C ALA A 196 -5.78 9.71 3.02
N LEU A 197 -5.30 8.48 2.83
CA LEU A 197 -5.55 7.36 3.73
C LEU A 197 -4.27 7.04 4.51
N ASN A 198 -4.28 7.24 5.82
CA ASN A 198 -3.14 6.95 6.69
C ASN A 198 -2.99 5.42 6.88
N ARG A 199 -2.51 4.74 5.85
CA ARG A 199 -2.28 3.31 5.81
C ARG A 199 -1.16 2.96 4.85
N THR A 200 -0.39 1.91 5.17
CA THR A 200 0.68 1.38 4.32
C THR A 200 0.26 0.06 3.69
N PHE A 201 0.52 -0.07 2.39
CA PHE A 201 0.27 -1.26 1.59
C PHE A 201 1.60 -1.84 1.09
N LYS A 202 1.76 -3.15 1.21
CA LYS A 202 2.94 -3.87 0.72
C LYS A 202 2.56 -4.75 -0.45
N PRO A 203 3.41 -4.89 -1.46
CA PRO A 203 3.12 -5.73 -2.62
C PRO A 203 2.86 -7.18 -2.19
N SER A 204 2.01 -7.85 -2.95
CA SER A 204 1.65 -9.26 -2.78
C SER A 204 0.91 -9.63 -1.49
N GLN A 205 0.67 -8.70 -0.59
CA GLN A 205 -0.18 -8.92 0.60
C GLN A 205 -1.66 -8.67 0.28
N LEU A 206 -2.53 -9.45 0.90
CA LEU A 206 -3.97 -9.26 0.80
C LEU A 206 -4.45 -8.27 1.87
N TYR A 207 -5.25 -7.30 1.45
CA TYR A 207 -5.82 -6.27 2.32
C TYR A 207 -7.34 -6.32 2.26
N THR A 208 -7.96 -6.22 3.42
CA THR A 208 -9.39 -5.95 3.55
C THR A 208 -9.60 -4.44 3.47
N MET A 209 -10.60 -4.00 2.71
CA MET A 209 -10.87 -2.60 2.40
C MET A 209 -12.35 -2.26 2.52
N CYS A 210 -12.63 -1.04 2.98
CA CYS A 210 -13.95 -0.41 2.91
C CYS A 210 -13.74 1.11 2.95
N LEU A 211 -14.11 1.82 1.89
CA LEU A 211 -13.84 3.25 1.75
C LEU A 211 -15.14 4.05 1.60
N PRO A 212 -15.22 5.30 2.08
CA PRO A 212 -16.44 6.10 2.02
C PRO A 212 -16.65 6.80 0.66
N PHE A 213 -15.92 6.43 -0.36
CA PHE A 213 -15.98 6.99 -1.70
C PHE A 213 -15.80 5.91 -2.76
N ASP A 214 -16.24 6.22 -3.97
CA ASP A 214 -16.12 5.33 -5.11
C ASP A 214 -14.67 5.25 -5.59
N LEU A 215 -14.21 4.03 -5.95
CA LEU A 215 -12.91 3.81 -6.57
C LEU A 215 -13.06 3.34 -8.00
N SER A 216 -12.56 4.12 -8.95
CA SER A 216 -12.45 3.70 -10.34
C SER A 216 -11.25 2.78 -10.56
N LYS A 217 -11.28 2.00 -11.66
CA LYS A 217 -10.14 1.18 -12.08
C LYS A 217 -8.89 2.03 -12.30
N ASP A 218 -9.03 3.20 -12.92
CA ASP A 218 -7.91 4.12 -13.19
C ASP A 218 -7.28 4.64 -11.89
N MET A 219 -8.08 4.95 -10.88
CA MET A 219 -7.56 5.31 -9.56
C MET A 219 -6.78 4.14 -8.93
N ILE A 220 -7.33 2.94 -8.99
CA ILE A 220 -6.69 1.74 -8.42
C ILE A 220 -5.33 1.51 -9.11
N THR A 221 -5.32 1.44 -10.44
CA THR A 221 -4.09 1.20 -11.21
C THR A 221 -3.09 2.36 -11.05
N GLY A 222 -3.58 3.59 -11.07
CA GLY A 222 -2.76 4.78 -10.88
C GLY A 222 -2.12 4.87 -9.48
N ILE A 223 -2.76 4.36 -8.43
CA ILE A 223 -2.25 4.43 -7.08
C ILE A 223 -1.46 3.17 -6.69
N PHE A 224 -1.98 2.00 -6.99
CA PHE A 224 -1.50 0.73 -6.47
C PHE A 224 -0.74 -0.12 -7.49
N GLY A 225 -0.76 0.26 -8.77
CA GLY A 225 -0.10 -0.44 -9.88
C GLY A 225 -1.07 -1.16 -10.81
N ASN A 226 -0.63 -1.40 -12.05
CA ASN A 226 -1.43 -1.98 -13.12
C ASN A 226 -1.85 -3.44 -12.84
N GLU A 227 -0.99 -4.20 -12.15
CA GLU A 227 -1.22 -5.60 -11.79
C GLU A 227 -1.95 -5.75 -10.44
N THR A 228 -2.45 -4.64 -9.87
CA THR A 228 -3.26 -4.67 -8.65
C THR A 228 -4.54 -5.45 -8.87
N LYS A 229 -4.78 -6.43 -8.01
CA LYS A 229 -5.99 -7.24 -8.05
C LYS A 229 -6.97 -6.80 -6.97
N VAL A 230 -8.24 -6.72 -7.33
CA VAL A 230 -9.34 -6.40 -6.43
C VAL A 230 -10.37 -7.51 -6.50
N TYR A 231 -10.92 -7.90 -5.36
CA TYR A 231 -11.84 -9.02 -5.27
C TYR A 231 -13.12 -8.62 -4.54
N SER A 232 -14.26 -9.00 -5.09
CA SER A 232 -15.58 -8.94 -4.46
C SER A 232 -15.91 -10.24 -3.76
N TYR A 233 -16.75 -10.16 -2.73
CA TYR A 233 -17.26 -11.32 -2.02
C TYR A 233 -18.47 -11.90 -2.76
N ASP A 234 -18.41 -13.20 -3.08
CA ASP A 234 -19.48 -13.91 -3.80
C ASP A 234 -20.41 -14.67 -2.84
N GLY A 235 -20.00 -14.87 -1.58
CA GLY A 235 -20.79 -15.55 -0.56
C GLY A 235 -20.09 -16.74 0.07
N TYR A 236 -20.88 -17.46 0.91
CA TYR A 236 -20.46 -18.67 1.59
C TYR A 236 -21.30 -19.85 1.11
N GLN A 237 -20.65 -20.93 0.70
CA GLN A 237 -21.29 -22.17 0.31
C GLN A 237 -20.40 -23.38 0.65
N ASN A 238 -21.01 -24.44 1.18
CA ASN A 238 -20.33 -25.72 1.45
C ASN A 238 -19.05 -25.63 2.29
N GLY A 239 -18.99 -24.71 3.27
CA GLY A 239 -17.81 -24.53 4.11
C GLY A 239 -16.76 -23.61 3.51
N GLU A 240 -17.05 -22.91 2.43
CA GLU A 240 -16.14 -22.09 1.66
C GLU A 240 -16.65 -20.67 1.50
N LEU A 241 -15.76 -19.68 1.72
CA LEU A 241 -15.95 -18.27 1.43
C LEU A 241 -15.31 -17.97 0.07
N SER A 242 -16.12 -17.54 -0.89
CA SER A 242 -15.68 -17.32 -2.26
C SER A 242 -15.51 -15.84 -2.57
N PHE A 243 -14.44 -15.51 -3.27
CA PHE A 243 -14.14 -14.17 -3.77
C PHE A 243 -13.72 -14.26 -5.23
N SER A 244 -14.21 -13.32 -6.05
CA SER A 244 -13.86 -13.23 -7.46
C SER A 244 -13.26 -11.88 -7.84
N THR A 245 -12.34 -11.89 -8.83
CA THR A 245 -11.69 -10.68 -9.33
C THR A 245 -12.72 -9.75 -9.97
N VAL A 246 -12.71 -8.49 -9.52
CA VAL A 246 -13.46 -7.40 -10.16
C VAL A 246 -12.71 -6.97 -11.42
N LYS A 247 -13.22 -7.39 -12.58
CA LYS A 247 -12.57 -7.13 -13.88
C LYS A 247 -12.83 -5.72 -14.39
N GLU A 248 -14.02 -5.21 -14.17
CA GLU A 248 -14.46 -3.90 -14.67
C GLU A 248 -15.40 -3.23 -13.66
N GLY A 249 -15.53 -1.90 -13.77
CA GLY A 249 -16.47 -1.13 -12.99
C GLY A 249 -15.83 -0.29 -11.90
N VAL A 250 -16.69 0.25 -11.08
CA VAL A 250 -16.38 1.11 -9.93
C VAL A 250 -16.68 0.34 -8.66
N LEU A 251 -15.77 0.39 -7.70
CA LEU A 251 -16.06 -0.08 -6.34
C LEU A 251 -16.84 1.02 -5.63
N ASN A 252 -18.10 0.73 -5.33
CA ASN A 252 -18.97 1.73 -4.73
C ASN A 252 -18.58 2.07 -3.30
N ALA A 253 -18.82 3.30 -2.91
CA ALA A 253 -18.60 3.81 -1.56
C ALA A 253 -19.28 2.92 -0.50
N GLY A 254 -18.56 2.61 0.56
CA GLY A 254 -19.04 1.79 1.67
C GLY A 254 -19.00 0.28 1.42
N MET A 255 -18.82 -0.18 0.20
CA MET A 255 -18.75 -1.62 -0.10
C MET A 255 -17.43 -2.22 0.39
N PRO A 256 -17.48 -3.37 1.11
CA PRO A 256 -16.28 -4.09 1.50
C PRO A 256 -15.71 -4.88 0.33
N PHE A 257 -14.38 -4.91 0.21
CA PHE A 257 -13.66 -5.65 -0.82
C PHE A 257 -12.27 -6.08 -0.34
N LEU A 258 -11.62 -6.97 -1.10
CA LEU A 258 -10.22 -7.34 -0.88
C LEU A 258 -9.35 -6.74 -1.98
N MET A 259 -8.10 -6.44 -1.64
CA MET A 259 -7.14 -5.88 -2.59
C MET A 259 -5.75 -6.48 -2.38
N ARG A 260 -5.05 -6.76 -3.49
CA ARG A 260 -3.64 -7.14 -3.51
C ARG A 260 -2.87 -6.16 -4.36
N PRO A 261 -2.20 -5.16 -3.78
CA PRO A 261 -1.49 -4.13 -4.51
C PRO A 261 -0.24 -4.68 -5.20
N GLU A 262 0.11 -4.10 -6.34
CA GLU A 262 1.36 -4.36 -7.03
C GLU A 262 2.53 -3.62 -6.37
N TYR A 263 2.33 -2.33 -6.02
CA TYR A 263 3.38 -1.48 -5.46
C TYR A 263 3.34 -1.44 -3.93
N TYR A 264 4.50 -1.11 -3.34
CA TYR A 264 4.53 -0.56 -2.00
C TYR A 264 3.93 0.85 -2.07
N VAL A 265 2.90 1.10 -1.26
CA VAL A 265 2.22 2.39 -1.21
C VAL A 265 2.10 2.82 0.25
N GLU A 266 2.62 3.99 0.56
CA GLU A 266 2.51 4.60 1.89
C GLU A 266 1.67 5.86 1.80
N GLN A 267 0.62 5.92 2.60
CA GLN A 267 -0.31 7.04 2.69
C GLN A 267 -0.85 7.50 1.32
N PRO A 268 -1.57 6.63 0.58
CA PRO A 268 -2.10 6.99 -0.73
C PRO A 268 -3.02 8.21 -0.65
N THR A 269 -2.95 9.06 -1.70
CA THR A 269 -3.82 10.20 -1.90
C THR A 269 -4.80 9.89 -3.02
N PHE A 270 -6.08 10.21 -2.79
CA PHE A 270 -7.19 10.05 -3.71
C PHE A 270 -7.72 11.44 -4.07
N ALA A 271 -7.50 11.87 -5.30
CA ALA A 271 -7.96 13.17 -5.80
C ALA A 271 -9.30 13.02 -6.51
N ASP A 272 -10.09 14.09 -6.46
CA ASP A 272 -11.38 14.25 -7.18
C ASP A 272 -12.39 13.12 -6.89
N VAL A 273 -12.38 12.59 -5.65
CA VAL A 273 -13.35 11.59 -5.23
C VAL A 273 -14.66 12.20 -4.77
N THR A 274 -15.75 11.45 -4.89
CA THR A 274 -17.04 11.79 -4.33
C THR A 274 -17.29 10.94 -3.08
N VAL A 275 -17.33 11.57 -1.92
CA VAL A 275 -17.70 10.91 -0.66
C VAL A 275 -19.21 10.80 -0.60
N ARG A 276 -19.76 9.59 -0.71
CA ARG A 276 -21.20 9.33 -0.81
C ARG A 276 -21.79 8.70 0.42
N SER A 277 -21.01 7.90 1.14
CA SER A 277 -21.52 7.06 2.20
C SER A 277 -20.88 7.41 3.54
N THR A 278 -21.73 7.65 4.53
CA THR A 278 -21.34 7.81 5.94
C THR A 278 -21.39 6.51 6.73
N THR A 279 -21.88 5.42 6.12
CA THR A 279 -21.98 4.08 6.72
C THR A 279 -21.35 3.03 5.84
N ALA A 280 -20.57 2.17 6.46
CA ALA A 280 -20.02 0.99 5.80
C ALA A 280 -21.12 -0.03 5.54
N GLN A 281 -21.04 -0.72 4.40
CA GLN A 281 -22.05 -1.67 3.94
C GLN A 281 -21.70 -3.10 4.37
N THR A 282 -22.70 -3.97 4.27
CA THR A 282 -22.57 -5.40 4.47
C THR A 282 -22.99 -6.12 3.20
N VAL A 283 -22.18 -7.05 2.73
CA VAL A 283 -22.51 -7.98 1.65
C VAL A 283 -22.97 -9.28 2.28
N CYS A 284 -24.26 -9.60 2.11
CA CYS A 284 -24.84 -10.83 2.60
C CYS A 284 -24.31 -12.02 1.80
N GLY A 285 -23.79 -13.04 2.48
CA GLY A 285 -23.19 -14.22 1.84
C GLY A 285 -23.77 -15.55 2.30
N GLY A 286 -24.95 -15.54 2.89
CA GLY A 286 -25.60 -16.76 3.42
C GLY A 286 -25.29 -16.93 4.92
N GLU A 287 -24.49 -17.93 5.28
CA GLU A 287 -24.10 -18.14 6.69
C GLU A 287 -23.10 -17.10 7.21
N TRP A 288 -22.29 -16.55 6.33
CA TRP A 288 -21.29 -15.53 6.64
C TRP A 288 -21.48 -14.30 5.77
N ASP A 289 -21.56 -13.16 6.39
CA ASP A 289 -21.65 -11.85 5.74
C ASP A 289 -20.29 -11.15 5.78
N LEU A 290 -19.93 -10.43 4.70
CA LEU A 290 -18.76 -9.57 4.68
C LEU A 290 -19.17 -8.15 5.07
N CYS A 291 -18.74 -7.71 6.26
CA CYS A 291 -19.10 -6.42 6.85
C CYS A 291 -17.95 -5.43 6.70
N GLY A 292 -18.23 -4.23 6.18
CA GLY A 292 -17.29 -3.12 6.17
C GLY A 292 -17.26 -2.38 7.50
N THR A 293 -16.19 -1.63 7.77
CA THR A 293 -16.11 -0.63 8.83
C THR A 293 -15.23 0.53 8.42
N PHE A 294 -15.62 1.74 8.80
CA PHE A 294 -14.78 2.92 8.65
C PHE A 294 -13.98 3.20 9.92
N GLY A 295 -14.59 3.03 11.09
CA GLY A 295 -13.92 3.21 12.37
C GLY A 295 -13.24 1.94 12.88
N SER A 296 -12.48 2.07 13.96
CA SER A 296 -11.94 0.94 14.71
C SER A 296 -13.05 0.13 15.37
N LEU A 297 -12.94 -1.20 15.36
CA LEU A 297 -13.97 -2.10 15.86
C LEU A 297 -13.38 -3.23 16.70
N GLU A 298 -13.92 -3.43 17.89
CA GLU A 298 -13.66 -4.64 18.69
C GLU A 298 -14.46 -5.81 18.11
N LEU A 299 -13.77 -6.85 17.70
CA LEU A 299 -14.38 -8.05 17.16
C LEU A 299 -14.67 -9.05 18.28
N ALA A 300 -15.85 -9.68 18.23
CA ALA A 300 -16.25 -10.71 19.19
C ALA A 300 -15.35 -11.95 19.10
N ALA A 301 -14.87 -12.41 20.25
CA ALA A 301 -13.97 -13.58 20.35
C ALA A 301 -14.72 -14.92 20.44
N ASP A 302 -16.06 -14.92 20.35
CA ASP A 302 -16.95 -16.08 20.47
C ASP A 302 -17.02 -16.97 19.22
N GLY A 303 -16.29 -16.59 18.16
CA GLY A 303 -16.28 -17.31 16.89
C GLY A 303 -17.39 -16.91 15.92
N THR A 304 -18.21 -15.91 16.27
CA THR A 304 -19.22 -15.32 15.35
C THR A 304 -18.62 -14.27 14.42
N GLN A 305 -17.38 -13.87 14.65
CA GLN A 305 -16.65 -12.93 13.81
C GLN A 305 -15.26 -13.46 13.47
N LEU A 306 -14.84 -13.23 12.23
CA LEU A 306 -13.55 -13.64 11.69
C LEU A 306 -12.93 -12.49 10.90
N PHE A 307 -11.62 -12.49 10.77
CA PHE A 307 -10.92 -11.52 9.92
C PHE A 307 -9.86 -12.21 9.05
N LEU A 308 -9.56 -11.61 7.91
CA LEU A 308 -8.50 -12.05 7.00
C LEU A 308 -7.18 -11.36 7.37
N ILE A 309 -6.11 -12.13 7.45
CA ILE A 309 -4.75 -11.61 7.59
C ILE A 309 -4.05 -11.49 6.22
N ALA A 310 -2.87 -10.90 6.19
CA ALA A 310 -2.19 -10.47 4.96
C ALA A 310 -1.82 -11.60 3.97
N ASP A 311 -1.78 -12.84 4.41
CA ASP A 311 -1.55 -14.02 3.56
C ASP A 311 -2.85 -14.62 2.99
N GLY A 312 -4.02 -14.07 3.38
CA GLY A 312 -5.34 -14.57 3.00
C GLY A 312 -5.91 -15.60 3.97
N THR A 313 -5.26 -15.85 5.10
CA THR A 313 -5.73 -16.79 6.12
C THR A 313 -6.81 -16.14 6.99
N LEU A 314 -7.83 -16.93 7.35
CA LEU A 314 -8.83 -16.52 8.35
C LEU A 314 -8.29 -16.69 9.76
N ALA A 315 -8.61 -15.73 10.61
CA ALA A 315 -8.27 -15.76 12.02
C ALA A 315 -9.47 -15.42 12.90
N LYS A 316 -9.51 -16.03 14.09
CA LYS A 316 -10.46 -15.69 15.15
C LYS A 316 -9.88 -14.59 16.03
N PRO A 317 -10.66 -13.56 16.41
CA PRO A 317 -10.26 -12.61 17.44
C PRO A 317 -9.99 -13.34 18.76
N LYS A 318 -9.05 -12.83 19.54
CA LYS A 318 -8.81 -13.26 20.93
C LYS A 318 -9.44 -12.24 21.87
N ALA A 319 -9.83 -12.66 23.06
CA ALA A 319 -10.50 -11.81 24.03
C ALA A 319 -9.69 -10.56 24.45
N ASP A 320 -8.37 -10.64 24.35
CA ASP A 320 -7.41 -9.58 24.65
C ASP A 320 -6.79 -8.93 23.39
N SER A 321 -7.37 -9.19 22.21
CA SER A 321 -6.84 -8.63 20.95
C SER A 321 -7.10 -7.12 20.89
N ARG A 322 -6.19 -6.41 20.20
CA ARG A 322 -6.41 -5.01 19.88
C ARG A 322 -7.59 -4.88 18.92
N PRO A 323 -8.35 -3.77 18.97
CA PRO A 323 -9.40 -3.49 17.99
C PRO A 323 -8.89 -3.60 16.56
N MET A 324 -9.71 -4.12 15.67
CA MET A 324 -9.47 -4.03 14.25
C MET A 324 -9.49 -2.55 13.84
N ARG A 325 -8.50 -2.13 13.07
CA ARG A 325 -8.42 -0.74 12.59
C ARG A 325 -9.52 -0.43 11.58
N GLY A 326 -9.78 0.84 11.38
CA GLY A 326 -10.78 1.33 10.43
C GLY A 326 -10.45 1.05 8.94
N PHE A 327 -11.39 1.36 8.08
CA PHE A 327 -11.34 1.21 6.61
C PHE A 327 -11.03 -0.23 6.17
N ARG A 328 -11.62 -1.20 6.89
CA ARG A 328 -11.43 -2.64 6.66
C ARG A 328 -12.76 -3.34 6.51
N CYS A 329 -12.68 -4.65 6.25
CA CYS A 329 -13.83 -5.53 6.36
C CYS A 329 -13.49 -6.79 7.16
N TYR A 330 -14.53 -7.41 7.69
CA TYR A 330 -14.47 -8.63 8.47
C TYR A 330 -15.67 -9.51 8.14
N LEU A 331 -15.61 -10.77 8.49
CA LEU A 331 -16.69 -11.71 8.32
C LEU A 331 -17.50 -11.82 9.60
N LYS A 332 -18.83 -11.79 9.48
CA LYS A 332 -19.77 -11.93 10.58
C LYS A 332 -20.76 -13.04 10.26
N LYS A 333 -21.01 -13.92 11.23
CA LYS A 333 -22.00 -14.96 11.10
C LYS A 333 -23.39 -14.33 11.00
N ALA A 334 -24.18 -14.72 10.01
CA ALA A 334 -25.53 -14.22 9.83
C ALA A 334 -26.44 -14.61 11.01
N ALA A 335 -27.36 -13.73 11.37
CA ALA A 335 -28.28 -13.98 12.49
C ALA A 335 -29.16 -15.22 12.20
N GLY A 336 -29.31 -16.08 13.21
CA GLY A 336 -30.14 -17.29 13.11
C GLY A 336 -29.44 -18.53 12.59
N THR A 337 -28.15 -18.45 12.21
CA THR A 337 -27.35 -19.64 11.88
C THR A 337 -26.94 -20.37 13.15
N VAL A 338 -27.28 -21.66 13.23
CA VAL A 338 -26.92 -22.51 14.37
C VAL A 338 -25.40 -22.66 14.44
N ASN A 339 -24.83 -22.65 15.64
CA ASN A 339 -23.42 -22.94 15.87
C ASN A 339 -23.09 -24.38 15.50
N GLY A 340 -22.96 -24.64 14.19
CA GLY A 340 -22.55 -25.94 13.65
C GLY A 340 -21.14 -25.83 13.11
N SER A 341 -20.23 -26.59 13.59
CA SER A 341 -18.85 -26.79 13.18
C SER A 341 -17.81 -25.90 13.89
N ALA A 342 -16.95 -26.55 14.65
CA ALA A 342 -15.75 -25.95 15.23
C ALA A 342 -14.68 -25.57 14.16
N GLN A 343 -14.94 -25.96 12.91
CA GLN A 343 -14.01 -25.74 11.79
C GLN A 343 -14.25 -24.38 11.14
N LEU A 344 -13.16 -23.61 10.94
CA LEU A 344 -13.20 -22.38 10.18
C LEU A 344 -13.48 -22.67 8.69
N PRO A 345 -14.26 -21.80 8.02
CA PRO A 345 -14.44 -21.91 6.56
C PRO A 345 -13.10 -21.80 5.82
N SER A 346 -13.02 -22.41 4.66
CA SER A 346 -11.92 -22.16 3.71
C SER A 346 -12.16 -20.86 2.94
N VAL A 347 -11.11 -20.29 2.36
CA VAL A 347 -11.19 -19.10 1.51
C VAL A 347 -10.72 -19.45 0.13
N THR A 348 -11.53 -19.14 -0.87
CA THR A 348 -11.22 -19.34 -2.30
C THR A 348 -11.23 -17.98 -2.99
N ILE A 349 -10.20 -17.73 -3.77
CA ILE A 349 -10.07 -16.52 -4.60
C ILE A 349 -9.88 -16.98 -6.05
N ASP A 350 -10.78 -16.57 -6.95
CA ASP A 350 -10.81 -16.96 -8.36
C ASP A 350 -10.81 -18.50 -8.56
N GLY A 351 -11.47 -19.24 -7.65
CA GLY A 351 -11.54 -20.71 -7.70
C GLY A 351 -10.25 -21.40 -7.22
N GLU A 352 -9.20 -20.66 -6.85
CA GLU A 352 -8.01 -21.21 -6.21
C GLU A 352 -8.19 -21.17 -4.68
N THR A 353 -8.30 -22.35 -4.08
CA THR A 353 -8.35 -22.45 -2.63
C THR A 353 -7.01 -22.02 -2.07
N ASN A 354 -6.97 -20.87 -1.42
CA ASN A 354 -5.88 -20.52 -0.52
C ASN A 354 -5.99 -21.50 0.65
N ALA A 355 -5.28 -22.63 0.55
CA ALA A 355 -5.30 -23.68 1.57
C ALA A 355 -4.89 -23.09 2.90
N ILE A 356 -5.88 -22.72 3.68
CA ILE A 356 -5.71 -22.29 5.05
C ILE A 356 -5.33 -23.51 5.84
N LYS A 357 -4.07 -23.55 6.14
CA LYS A 357 -3.66 -24.31 7.30
C LYS A 357 -3.99 -23.44 8.50
N THR A 358 -5.14 -23.65 9.11
CA THR A 358 -5.29 -23.39 10.54
C THR A 358 -4.12 -24.09 11.20
N ALA A 359 -3.07 -23.37 11.47
CA ALA A 359 -2.06 -23.83 12.40
C ALA A 359 -2.67 -23.74 13.79
N GLU A 360 -3.63 -24.63 14.12
CA GLU A 360 -3.78 -25.06 15.48
C GLU A 360 -2.45 -25.73 15.85
N TYR A 361 -1.62 -25.01 16.54
CA TYR A 361 -0.48 -25.57 17.23
C TYR A 361 -1.02 -26.43 18.39
N ALA A 362 -1.46 -27.62 18.08
CA ALA A 362 -1.55 -28.68 19.06
C ALA A 362 -0.09 -29.08 19.34
N ALA A 363 0.41 -28.69 20.50
CA ALA A 363 1.65 -29.30 21.01
C ALA A 363 1.49 -30.83 20.89
N PRO A 364 2.47 -31.55 20.32
CA PRO A 364 2.36 -33.00 20.18
C PRO A 364 2.11 -33.60 21.55
N THR A 365 0.94 -34.18 21.75
CA THR A 365 0.64 -35.02 22.90
C THR A 365 1.66 -36.17 22.90
N SER A 366 2.14 -36.52 24.09
CA SER A 366 3.11 -37.61 24.28
C SER A 366 2.60 -38.87 23.58
N GLY A 367 3.23 -39.25 22.47
CA GLY A 367 2.84 -40.38 21.63
C GLY A 367 2.86 -40.14 20.14
N THR A 368 2.85 -38.89 19.67
CA THR A 368 2.84 -38.56 18.24
C THR A 368 4.24 -38.65 17.66
N THR A 369 4.40 -39.42 16.58
CA THR A 369 5.71 -39.60 15.91
C THR A 369 5.86 -38.52 14.82
N ALA A 370 6.85 -37.63 14.95
CA ALA A 370 7.23 -36.66 13.98
C ALA A 370 8.41 -37.12 13.12
N TYR A 371 8.40 -36.78 11.82
CA TYR A 371 9.47 -37.09 10.88
C TYR A 371 9.98 -35.82 10.18
N SER A 372 11.27 -35.79 9.84
CA SER A 372 11.81 -34.77 8.95
C SER A 372 11.32 -34.97 7.50
N LEU A 373 11.50 -33.99 6.63
CA LEU A 373 11.22 -34.12 5.18
C LEU A 373 12.00 -35.28 4.52
N SER A 374 13.17 -35.68 5.08
CA SER A 374 13.98 -36.81 4.65
C SER A 374 13.52 -38.14 5.26
N GLY A 375 12.40 -38.17 5.98
CA GLY A 375 11.84 -39.37 6.60
C GLY A 375 12.52 -39.81 7.90
N MET A 376 13.41 -38.99 8.47
CA MET A 376 14.07 -39.31 9.75
C MET A 376 13.11 -39.03 10.92
N LYS A 377 12.96 -40.02 11.81
CA LYS A 377 12.15 -39.88 13.02
C LYS A 377 12.73 -38.81 13.96
N LEU A 378 11.93 -37.84 14.35
CA LEU A 378 12.33 -36.79 15.28
C LEU A 378 11.89 -37.17 16.70
N ASN A 379 12.81 -37.04 17.66
CA ASN A 379 12.50 -37.31 19.08
C ASN A 379 11.58 -36.25 19.67
N ALA A 380 10.70 -36.63 20.58
CA ALA A 380 9.84 -35.72 21.31
C ALA A 380 10.69 -34.64 22.02
N GLY A 381 10.48 -33.38 21.67
CA GLY A 381 11.26 -32.25 22.18
C GLY A 381 12.31 -31.67 21.24
N CYS A 382 12.56 -32.25 20.06
CA CYS A 382 13.41 -31.66 19.05
C CYS A 382 12.79 -30.33 18.50
N LYS A 383 13.40 -29.21 18.89
CA LYS A 383 13.14 -27.92 18.20
C LYS A 383 13.91 -27.94 16.88
N THR A 384 13.21 -28.06 15.76
CA THR A 384 13.84 -27.83 14.46
C THR A 384 14.21 -26.35 14.35
N ALA A 385 15.35 -26.06 13.71
CA ALA A 385 15.76 -24.69 13.42
C ALA A 385 14.64 -23.93 12.68
N ASN A 386 14.59 -22.61 12.86
CA ASN A 386 13.62 -21.71 12.22
C ASN A 386 13.40 -22.05 10.75
N GLY A 387 12.11 -22.23 10.37
CA GLY A 387 11.74 -22.58 9.00
C GLY A 387 11.85 -24.06 8.66
N GLY A 388 12.12 -24.93 9.63
CA GLY A 388 12.14 -26.39 9.41
C GLY A 388 10.75 -26.92 9.07
N ILE A 389 10.70 -27.91 8.17
CA ILE A 389 9.48 -28.64 7.83
C ILE A 389 9.51 -29.99 8.54
N MET A 390 8.40 -30.34 9.21
CA MET A 390 8.21 -31.65 9.82
C MET A 390 6.91 -32.30 9.33
N ILE A 391 6.86 -33.61 9.37
CA ILE A 391 5.67 -34.41 9.06
C ILE A 391 5.21 -35.08 10.36
N ILE A 392 3.95 -34.82 10.76
CA ILE A 392 3.31 -35.43 11.91
C ILE A 392 2.01 -36.07 11.43
N ASP A 393 1.83 -37.36 11.65
CA ASP A 393 0.68 -38.14 11.23
C ASP A 393 0.34 -37.95 9.73
N GLY A 394 1.38 -37.93 8.87
CA GLY A 394 1.24 -37.72 7.43
C GLY A 394 0.96 -36.28 6.97
N LYS A 395 0.87 -35.32 7.89
CA LYS A 395 0.63 -33.90 7.59
C LYS A 395 1.91 -33.09 7.73
N LYS A 396 2.11 -32.15 6.82
CA LYS A 396 3.28 -31.25 6.77
C LYS A 396 3.07 -30.04 7.68
N PHE A 397 4.03 -29.75 8.55
CA PHE A 397 4.05 -28.57 9.43
C PHE A 397 5.31 -27.74 9.19
N ILE A 398 5.20 -26.43 9.29
CA ILE A 398 6.34 -25.50 9.21
C ILE A 398 6.55 -24.93 10.61
N THR A 399 7.77 -25.07 11.16
CA THR A 399 8.09 -24.51 12.47
C THR A 399 8.42 -23.02 12.34
N THR A 400 7.64 -22.19 13.03
CA THR A 400 7.94 -20.77 13.20
C THR A 400 8.29 -20.55 14.67
N ASN A 401 9.40 -19.88 14.97
CA ASN A 401 9.66 -19.42 16.34
C ASN A 401 8.69 -18.27 16.70
N ARG A 402 8.11 -18.42 17.86
CA ARG A 402 7.62 -17.29 18.65
C ARG A 402 8.74 -16.76 19.53
#